data_45b61761fb9db93917e6b5afadab7484
#
_entry.id   45b61761fb9db93917e6b5afadab7484
#
_cell.length_a   1.000
_cell.length_b   1.000
_cell.length_c   1.000
_cell.angle_alpha   90.00
_cell.angle_beta   90.00
_cell.angle_gamma   90.00
#
_symmetry.space_group_name_H-M   'P 1'
#
loop_
_entity.id
_entity.type
_entity.pdbx_description
1 polymer ?
#
loop_
_entity_poly.entity_id
_entity_poly.type
_entity_poly.pdbx_seq_one_letter_code
_entity_poly.pdbx_strand_id
1 'polypeptide(L)'
;MPTGFQLIPAVDVLDGRAVRLEKGDFDAVAREAGDPIELAKRFTASRPPFLHVVVLHAARDGGAPIELTRRLASAIAPVPLQLGGGVRTPADAFALFGAGAARVIVGTAAFEQGPEPYVEALGDRLVVAVDARDGEVRTRGWEQGSGLSVDEAVDLCRDAGVARLLCTAIERDGTMSGPDLELMDRVVRRFEGPVLAAGGVRSQADLGALAAIGLEGAVVGRALLEQSKLQNV
;
A
#
# COMPACT_ATOMS: atom_id res chain seq x y z
N MET A 1 20.23 -2.65 6.24
CA MET A 1 19.29 -1.56 5.91
C MET A 1 19.67 -0.32 6.65
N PRO A 2 19.43 0.90 6.11
CA PRO A 2 19.59 2.13 6.88
C PRO A 2 18.71 2.10 8.13
N THR A 3 19.18 2.68 9.21
CA THR A 3 18.47 2.71 10.50
C THR A 3 17.12 3.43 10.32
N GLY A 4 16.01 2.75 10.61
CA GLY A 4 14.66 3.30 10.54
C GLY A 4 13.88 3.02 9.25
N PHE A 5 14.50 2.53 8.16
CA PHE A 5 13.78 2.18 6.93
C PHE A 5 12.97 0.89 7.10
N GLN A 6 11.70 0.92 6.69
CA GLN A 6 10.76 -0.18 6.90
C GLN A 6 10.60 -1.04 5.63
N LEU A 7 10.86 -2.34 5.74
CA LEU A 7 10.41 -3.32 4.75
C LEU A 7 9.06 -3.87 5.19
N ILE A 8 8.02 -3.61 4.41
CA ILE A 8 6.63 -4.00 4.69
C ILE A 8 6.19 -5.05 3.66
N PRO A 9 6.06 -6.33 4.06
CA PRO A 9 5.53 -7.36 3.18
C PRO A 9 4.10 -7.06 2.73
N ALA A 10 3.75 -7.39 1.47
CA ALA A 10 2.44 -7.16 0.89
C ALA A 10 1.76 -8.45 0.44
N VAL A 11 0.46 -8.55 0.74
CA VAL A 11 -0.45 -9.60 0.27
C VAL A 11 -1.62 -8.96 -0.46
N ASP A 12 -1.75 -9.27 -1.75
CA ASP A 12 -2.91 -8.89 -2.55
C ASP A 12 -3.95 -10.01 -2.47
N VAL A 13 -5.21 -9.64 -2.22
CA VAL A 13 -6.33 -10.60 -2.10
C VAL A 13 -7.39 -10.30 -3.15
N LEU A 14 -7.69 -11.30 -3.98
CA LEU A 14 -8.76 -11.28 -4.97
C LEU A 14 -9.63 -12.54 -4.75
N ASP A 15 -10.92 -12.34 -4.60
CA ASP A 15 -11.93 -13.42 -4.42
C ASP A 15 -11.55 -14.44 -3.33
N GLY A 16 -11.02 -13.93 -2.21
CA GLY A 16 -10.62 -14.75 -1.05
C GLY A 16 -9.30 -15.51 -1.21
N ARG A 17 -8.59 -15.32 -2.31
CA ARG A 17 -7.28 -15.91 -2.57
C ARG A 17 -6.17 -14.86 -2.56
N ALA A 18 -5.01 -15.25 -2.07
CA ALA A 18 -3.80 -14.45 -2.28
C ALA A 18 -3.36 -14.58 -3.75
N VAL A 19 -3.16 -13.44 -4.41
CA VAL A 19 -2.80 -13.38 -5.83
C VAL A 19 -1.62 -12.44 -6.05
N ARG A 20 -1.08 -12.48 -7.26
CA ARG A 20 -0.19 -11.45 -7.79
C ARG A 20 -0.67 -11.02 -9.16
N LEU A 21 -0.98 -9.75 -9.29
CA LEU A 21 -1.26 -9.13 -10.58
C LEU A 21 0.03 -8.54 -11.16
N GLU A 22 0.07 -8.34 -12.46
CA GLU A 22 1.08 -7.53 -13.13
C GLU A 22 0.44 -6.20 -13.52
N LYS A 23 1.03 -5.07 -13.05
CA LYS A 23 0.54 -3.70 -13.28
C LYS A 23 -0.95 -3.49 -12.90
N GLY A 24 -1.45 -4.28 -11.95
CA GLY A 24 -2.83 -4.21 -11.47
C GLY A 24 -3.88 -4.74 -12.44
N ASP A 25 -3.50 -5.45 -13.48
CA ASP A 25 -4.44 -6.04 -14.44
C ASP A 25 -5.17 -7.24 -13.80
N PHE A 26 -6.48 -7.09 -13.58
CA PHE A 26 -7.33 -8.11 -12.96
C PHE A 26 -7.48 -9.37 -13.82
N ASP A 27 -7.30 -9.26 -15.14
CA ASP A 27 -7.35 -10.37 -16.09
C ASP A 27 -5.98 -11.07 -16.23
N ALA A 28 -4.91 -10.41 -15.75
CA ALA A 28 -3.54 -10.92 -15.78
C ALA A 28 -3.08 -11.36 -14.38
N VAL A 29 -3.73 -12.37 -13.81
CA VAL A 29 -3.24 -13.01 -12.57
C VAL A 29 -1.94 -13.74 -12.86
N ALA A 30 -0.81 -13.08 -12.61
CA ALA A 30 0.52 -13.63 -12.86
C ALA A 30 0.80 -14.88 -11.99
N ARG A 31 0.20 -14.95 -10.80
CA ARG A 31 0.34 -16.09 -9.88
C ARG A 31 -0.75 -16.11 -8.81
N GLU A 32 -1.33 -17.29 -8.56
CA GLU A 32 -2.03 -17.56 -7.30
C GLU A 32 -1.00 -17.95 -6.22
N ALA A 33 -1.13 -17.35 -5.04
CA ALA A 33 -0.25 -17.60 -3.90
C ALA A 33 -0.93 -18.38 -2.76
N GLY A 34 -2.17 -18.86 -3.00
CA GLY A 34 -2.92 -19.74 -2.10
C GLY A 34 -3.78 -19.01 -1.07
N ASP A 35 -3.85 -19.53 0.14
CA ASP A 35 -4.62 -18.94 1.24
C ASP A 35 -3.95 -17.67 1.77
N PRO A 36 -4.65 -16.52 1.83
CA PRO A 36 -4.09 -15.25 2.27
C PRO A 36 -3.65 -15.26 3.75
N ILE A 37 -4.31 -16.05 4.61
CA ILE A 37 -3.94 -16.16 6.03
C ILE A 37 -2.61 -16.92 6.18
N GLU A 38 -2.45 -18.02 5.45
CA GLU A 38 -1.20 -18.78 5.49
C GLU A 38 -0.02 -18.00 4.90
N LEU A 39 -0.26 -17.24 3.82
CA LEU A 39 0.76 -16.34 3.26
C LEU A 39 1.12 -15.22 4.27
N ALA A 40 0.12 -14.62 4.91
CA ALA A 40 0.30 -13.59 5.92
C ALA A 40 1.15 -14.09 7.10
N LYS A 41 0.86 -15.27 7.65
CA LYS A 41 1.67 -15.91 8.71
C LYS A 41 3.12 -16.12 8.28
N ARG A 42 3.32 -16.59 7.05
CA ARG A 42 4.68 -16.79 6.51
C ARG A 42 5.46 -15.49 6.40
N PHE A 43 4.83 -14.41 5.91
CA PHE A 43 5.46 -13.11 5.77
C PHE A 43 5.73 -12.42 7.11
N THR A 44 4.93 -12.72 8.13
CA THR A 44 5.08 -12.11 9.47
C THR A 44 5.99 -12.92 10.41
N ALA A 45 6.50 -14.07 9.98
CA ALA A 45 7.42 -14.89 10.77
C ALA A 45 8.71 -14.14 11.16
N SER A 46 9.21 -13.22 10.33
CA SER A 46 10.34 -12.34 10.61
C SER A 46 9.99 -11.10 11.46
N ARG A 47 8.72 -10.95 11.88
CA ARG A 47 8.20 -9.81 12.64
C ARG A 47 8.47 -8.45 11.99
N PRO A 48 8.02 -8.24 10.75
CA PRO A 48 8.13 -6.94 10.10
C PRO A 48 7.34 -5.87 10.88
N PRO A 49 7.62 -4.56 10.64
CA PRO A 49 6.93 -3.46 11.32
C PRO A 49 5.43 -3.44 11.03
N PHE A 50 5.02 -3.88 9.85
CA PHE A 50 3.64 -4.03 9.41
C PHE A 50 3.53 -5.18 8.41
N LEU A 51 2.32 -5.77 8.31
CA LEU A 51 1.88 -6.47 7.10
C LEU A 51 0.93 -5.57 6.32
N HIS A 52 1.19 -5.37 5.04
CA HIS A 52 0.29 -4.66 4.12
C HIS A 52 -0.62 -5.66 3.42
N VAL A 53 -1.93 -5.38 3.40
CA VAL A 53 -2.91 -6.19 2.67
C VAL A 53 -3.79 -5.28 1.82
N VAL A 54 -3.98 -5.65 0.56
CA VAL A 54 -4.94 -4.99 -0.34
C VAL A 54 -6.00 -5.99 -0.76
N VAL A 55 -7.28 -5.62 -0.59
CA VAL A 55 -8.41 -6.39 -1.11
C VAL A 55 -8.85 -5.79 -2.43
N LEU A 56 -8.44 -6.43 -3.52
CA LEU A 56 -8.47 -5.84 -4.86
C LEU A 56 -9.88 -5.56 -5.39
N HIS A 57 -10.82 -6.54 -5.27
CA HIS A 57 -12.20 -6.30 -5.68
C HIS A 57 -12.85 -5.17 -4.87
N ALA A 58 -12.56 -5.09 -3.56
CA ALA A 58 -13.05 -4.01 -2.72
C ALA A 58 -12.43 -2.64 -3.10
N ALA A 59 -11.17 -2.60 -3.52
CA ALA A 59 -10.54 -1.38 -4.02
C ALA A 59 -11.27 -0.82 -5.25
N ARG A 60 -11.73 -1.70 -6.15
CA ARG A 60 -12.50 -1.35 -7.35
C ARG A 60 -13.96 -1.02 -7.01
N ASP A 61 -14.65 -1.94 -6.35
CA ASP A 61 -16.11 -1.95 -6.22
C ASP A 61 -16.61 -1.28 -4.91
N GLY A 62 -15.74 -1.13 -3.92
CA GLY A 62 -16.08 -0.69 -2.57
C GLY A 62 -16.42 -1.84 -1.62
N GLY A 63 -16.76 -1.51 -0.37
CA GLY A 63 -17.12 -2.47 0.67
C GLY A 63 -15.92 -2.87 1.54
N ALA A 64 -15.93 -2.42 2.80
CA ALA A 64 -14.85 -2.70 3.74
C ALA A 64 -14.78 -4.21 4.09
N PRO A 65 -13.63 -4.88 3.94
CA PRO A 65 -13.49 -6.32 4.12
C PRO A 65 -13.33 -6.71 5.61
N ILE A 66 -14.34 -6.44 6.43
CA ILE A 66 -14.28 -6.52 7.90
C ILE A 66 -13.91 -7.93 8.39
N GLU A 67 -14.55 -8.98 7.86
CA GLU A 67 -14.32 -10.35 8.34
C GLU A 67 -12.92 -10.86 7.98
N LEU A 68 -12.45 -10.57 6.77
CA LEU A 68 -11.08 -10.90 6.37
C LEU A 68 -10.05 -10.15 7.23
N THR A 69 -10.31 -8.87 7.52
CA THR A 69 -9.46 -8.06 8.40
C THR A 69 -9.33 -8.67 9.78
N ARG A 70 -10.46 -9.11 10.40
CA ARG A 70 -10.46 -9.74 11.72
C ARG A 70 -9.64 -11.01 11.74
N ARG A 71 -9.81 -11.86 10.73
CA ARG A 71 -9.09 -13.13 10.59
C ARG A 71 -7.58 -12.90 10.40
N LEU A 72 -7.20 -11.96 9.54
CA LEU A 72 -5.80 -11.59 9.30
C LEU A 72 -5.16 -11.03 10.57
N ALA A 73 -5.75 -10.01 11.20
CA ALA A 73 -5.22 -9.38 12.40
C ALA A 73 -5.00 -10.39 13.53
N SER A 74 -5.94 -11.30 13.75
CA SER A 74 -5.81 -12.38 14.73
C SER A 74 -4.67 -13.35 14.39
N ALA A 75 -4.52 -13.70 13.10
CA ALA A 75 -3.57 -14.72 12.66
C ALA A 75 -2.11 -14.24 12.69
N ILE A 76 -1.88 -12.93 12.53
CA ILE A 76 -0.53 -12.35 12.44
C ILE A 76 -0.06 -11.65 13.72
N ALA A 77 -0.89 -11.60 14.75
CA ALA A 77 -0.52 -10.96 16.02
C ALA A 77 0.82 -11.51 16.54
N PRO A 78 1.73 -10.65 17.02
CA PRO A 78 1.57 -9.22 17.32
C PRO A 78 1.95 -8.25 16.18
N VAL A 79 2.16 -8.71 14.94
CA VAL A 79 2.49 -7.84 13.81
C VAL A 79 1.27 -7.00 13.44
N PRO A 80 1.39 -5.65 13.37
CA PRO A 80 0.25 -4.79 13.03
C PRO A 80 -0.13 -4.91 11.55
N LEU A 81 -1.45 -4.86 11.30
CA LEU A 81 -2.03 -4.92 9.96
C LEU A 81 -2.25 -3.51 9.38
N GLN A 82 -1.71 -3.24 8.20
CA GLN A 82 -2.02 -2.09 7.36
C GLN A 82 -2.90 -2.57 6.20
N LEU A 83 -4.11 -2.02 6.06
CA LEU A 83 -5.10 -2.57 5.13
C LEU A 83 -5.64 -1.51 4.18
N GLY A 84 -5.67 -1.85 2.89
CA GLY A 84 -6.27 -1.08 1.80
C GLY A 84 -7.35 -1.87 1.05
N GLY A 85 -8.20 -1.12 0.35
CA GLY A 85 -9.31 -1.65 -0.43
C GLY A 85 -10.66 -1.46 0.24
N GLY A 86 -11.58 -0.83 -0.49
CA GLY A 86 -12.99 -0.72 -0.13
C GLY A 86 -13.39 0.41 0.80
N VAL A 87 -12.46 1.21 1.31
CA VAL A 87 -12.77 2.35 2.17
C VAL A 87 -13.31 3.50 1.32
N ARG A 88 -14.57 3.86 1.55
CA ARG A 88 -15.25 4.97 0.86
C ARG A 88 -15.72 6.05 1.84
N THR A 89 -15.81 5.73 3.14
CA THR A 89 -16.21 6.65 4.20
C THR A 89 -15.33 6.49 5.43
N PRO A 90 -15.24 7.50 6.32
CA PRO A 90 -14.60 7.34 7.63
C PRO A 90 -15.20 6.19 8.46
N ALA A 91 -16.49 5.91 8.33
CA ALA A 91 -17.15 4.80 9.02
C ALA A 91 -16.60 3.43 8.59
N ASP A 92 -16.27 3.26 7.31
CA ASP A 92 -15.61 2.03 6.81
C ASP A 92 -14.26 1.84 7.50
N ALA A 93 -13.48 2.90 7.64
CA ALA A 93 -12.18 2.86 8.31
C ALA A 93 -12.30 2.51 9.80
N PHE A 94 -13.30 3.07 10.50
CA PHE A 94 -13.57 2.71 11.90
C PHE A 94 -13.98 1.25 12.05
N ALA A 95 -14.78 0.72 11.12
CA ALA A 95 -15.13 -0.70 11.12
C ALA A 95 -13.89 -1.61 10.94
N LEU A 96 -12.96 -1.22 10.07
CA LEU A 96 -11.69 -1.93 9.89
C LEU A 96 -10.79 -1.86 11.13
N PHE A 97 -10.74 -0.71 11.83
CA PHE A 97 -10.05 -0.60 13.11
C PHE A 97 -10.67 -1.51 14.17
N GLY A 98 -12.00 -1.53 14.27
CA GLY A 98 -12.71 -2.46 15.15
C GLY A 98 -12.46 -3.94 14.82
N ALA A 99 -12.10 -4.24 13.58
CA ALA A 99 -11.70 -5.57 13.13
C ALA A 99 -10.21 -5.88 13.35
N GLY A 100 -9.40 -4.91 13.83
CA GLY A 100 -7.99 -5.12 14.19
C GLY A 100 -6.97 -4.52 13.23
N ALA A 101 -7.37 -3.73 12.23
CA ALA A 101 -6.41 -2.97 11.44
C ALA A 101 -5.71 -1.89 12.30
N ALA A 102 -4.40 -1.77 12.17
CA ALA A 102 -3.61 -0.74 12.85
C ALA A 102 -3.53 0.56 12.03
N ARG A 103 -3.44 0.44 10.70
CA ARG A 103 -3.49 1.54 9.72
C ARG A 103 -4.49 1.20 8.62
N VAL A 104 -5.16 2.22 8.09
CA VAL A 104 -6.08 2.09 6.96
C VAL A 104 -5.60 2.96 5.81
N ILE A 105 -5.64 2.39 4.59
CA ILE A 105 -5.23 3.07 3.38
C ILE A 105 -6.47 3.53 2.64
N VAL A 106 -6.51 4.82 2.33
CA VAL A 106 -7.57 5.47 1.55
C VAL A 106 -6.95 5.98 0.25
N GLY A 107 -7.43 5.49 -0.88
CA GLY A 107 -7.03 5.97 -2.21
C GLY A 107 -8.15 6.80 -2.83
N THR A 108 -9.02 6.16 -3.62
CA THR A 108 -10.10 6.76 -4.39
C THR A 108 -10.87 7.84 -3.64
N ALA A 109 -11.34 7.54 -2.43
CA ALA A 109 -12.19 8.44 -1.67
C ALA A 109 -11.48 9.72 -1.22
N ALA A 110 -10.17 9.68 -0.97
CA ALA A 110 -9.38 10.85 -0.63
C ALA A 110 -9.30 11.87 -1.79
N PHE A 111 -9.41 11.40 -3.05
CA PHE A 111 -9.36 12.27 -4.22
C PHE A 111 -10.74 12.60 -4.81
N GLU A 112 -11.77 11.81 -4.50
CA GLU A 112 -13.15 12.10 -4.90
C GLU A 112 -13.88 13.04 -3.92
N GLN A 113 -13.54 12.99 -2.62
CA GLN A 113 -14.24 13.68 -1.53
C GLN A 113 -13.36 14.67 -0.75
N GLY A 114 -12.06 14.69 -1.04
CA GLY A 114 -11.04 15.35 -0.21
C GLY A 114 -10.51 14.45 0.90
N PRO A 115 -9.25 14.64 1.34
CA PRO A 115 -8.65 13.88 2.43
C PRO A 115 -9.06 14.34 3.83
N GLU A 116 -9.57 15.58 3.98
CA GLU A 116 -9.85 16.22 5.27
C GLU A 116 -10.77 15.41 6.20
N PRO A 117 -11.90 14.82 5.73
CA PRO A 117 -12.76 14.01 6.59
C PRO A 117 -12.07 12.78 7.16
N TYR A 118 -11.09 12.25 6.41
CA TYR A 118 -10.29 11.10 6.84
C TYR A 118 -9.18 11.51 7.80
N VAL A 119 -8.55 12.67 7.57
CA VAL A 119 -7.54 13.23 8.50
C VAL A 119 -8.17 13.50 9.85
N GLU A 120 -9.31 14.18 9.89
CA GLU A 120 -10.03 14.48 11.13
C GLU A 120 -10.42 13.20 11.89
N ALA A 121 -10.91 12.19 11.16
CA ALA A 121 -11.41 10.95 11.76
C ALA A 121 -10.31 9.98 12.19
N LEU A 122 -9.20 9.88 11.45
CA LEU A 122 -8.25 8.78 11.56
C LEU A 122 -6.86 9.20 12.07
N GLY A 123 -6.51 10.50 11.96
CA GLY A 123 -5.21 11.01 12.40
C GLY A 123 -4.02 10.21 11.84
N ASP A 124 -3.08 9.85 12.69
CA ASP A 124 -1.84 9.12 12.35
C ASP A 124 -2.06 7.70 11.81
N ARG A 125 -3.29 7.17 11.93
CA ARG A 125 -3.66 5.85 11.41
C ARG A 125 -4.11 5.88 9.95
N LEU A 126 -4.25 7.07 9.37
CA LEU A 126 -4.51 7.28 7.95
C LEU A 126 -3.23 7.12 7.14
N VAL A 127 -3.33 6.41 6.03
CA VAL A 127 -2.37 6.44 4.93
C VAL A 127 -3.14 6.78 3.66
N VAL A 128 -2.74 7.82 2.93
CA VAL A 128 -3.35 8.11 1.62
C VAL A 128 -2.51 7.47 0.52
N ALA A 129 -3.17 6.68 -0.35
CA ALA A 129 -2.53 6.05 -1.50
C ALA A 129 -2.53 6.99 -2.70
N VAL A 130 -1.34 7.33 -3.20
CA VAL A 130 -1.07 8.07 -4.43
C VAL A 130 -0.57 7.07 -5.48
N ASP A 131 -1.51 6.48 -6.22
CA ASP A 131 -1.20 5.46 -7.23
C ASP A 131 -0.99 6.16 -8.58
N ALA A 132 0.27 6.24 -9.02
CA ALA A 132 0.72 7.06 -10.15
C ALA A 132 0.90 6.25 -11.43
N ARG A 133 0.29 6.72 -12.52
CA ARG A 133 0.52 6.26 -13.91
C ARG A 133 0.58 7.47 -14.84
N ASP A 134 1.63 7.58 -15.65
CA ASP A 134 1.83 8.65 -16.63
C ASP A 134 1.71 10.07 -16.03
N GLY A 135 2.16 10.25 -14.77
CA GLY A 135 2.10 11.54 -14.07
C GLY A 135 0.75 11.91 -13.47
N GLU A 136 -0.28 11.08 -13.64
CA GLU A 136 -1.64 11.24 -13.10
C GLU A 136 -1.90 10.22 -11.98
N VAL A 137 -2.72 10.62 -10.99
CA VAL A 137 -3.21 9.70 -9.95
C VAL A 137 -4.38 8.88 -10.46
N ARG A 138 -4.31 7.56 -10.25
CA ARG A 138 -5.37 6.61 -10.62
C ARG A 138 -6.23 6.24 -9.43
N THR A 139 -7.50 5.95 -9.71
CA THR A 139 -8.53 5.59 -8.72
C THR A 139 -9.27 4.31 -9.15
N ARG A 140 -10.14 3.78 -8.30
CA ARG A 140 -11.02 2.63 -8.57
C ARG A 140 -10.27 1.41 -9.11
N GLY A 141 -9.28 0.94 -8.34
CA GLY A 141 -8.45 -0.20 -8.75
C GLY A 141 -7.56 0.12 -9.96
N TRP A 142 -7.19 1.40 -10.13
CA TRP A 142 -6.35 1.95 -11.22
C TRP A 142 -7.05 2.02 -12.58
N GLU A 143 -8.36 1.81 -12.64
CA GLU A 143 -9.13 1.82 -13.88
C GLU A 143 -9.47 3.25 -14.34
N GLN A 144 -9.59 4.20 -13.40
CA GLN A 144 -10.01 5.58 -13.70
C GLN A 144 -8.91 6.58 -13.33
N GLY A 145 -8.80 7.67 -14.11
CA GLY A 145 -8.02 8.85 -13.73
C GLY A 145 -8.75 9.67 -12.68
N SER A 146 -8.00 10.28 -11.77
CA SER A 146 -8.57 11.22 -10.79
C SER A 146 -8.75 12.63 -11.36
N GLY A 147 -8.13 12.93 -12.50
CA GLY A 147 -7.99 14.28 -13.06
C GLY A 147 -6.93 15.14 -12.35
N LEU A 148 -6.21 14.56 -11.38
CA LEU A 148 -5.13 15.23 -10.65
C LEU A 148 -3.78 14.69 -11.11
N SER A 149 -2.84 15.58 -11.35
CA SER A 149 -1.43 15.21 -11.41
C SER A 149 -0.94 14.71 -10.05
N VAL A 150 0.16 13.97 -10.04
CA VAL A 150 0.79 13.53 -8.78
C VAL A 150 1.12 14.71 -7.87
N ASP A 151 1.59 15.83 -8.45
CA ASP A 151 1.93 17.01 -7.67
C ASP A 151 0.73 17.64 -6.99
N GLU A 152 -0.37 17.81 -7.70
CA GLU A 152 -1.61 18.35 -7.15
C GLU A 152 -2.17 17.45 -6.04
N ALA A 153 -2.12 16.14 -6.24
CA ALA A 153 -2.57 15.17 -5.24
C ALA A 153 -1.71 15.17 -3.97
N VAL A 154 -0.38 15.33 -4.13
CA VAL A 154 0.54 15.43 -2.99
C VAL A 154 0.34 16.74 -2.23
N ASP A 155 0.16 17.86 -2.93
CA ASP A 155 -0.15 19.15 -2.29
C ASP A 155 -1.47 19.09 -1.53
N LEU A 156 -2.52 18.54 -2.14
CA LEU A 156 -3.82 18.33 -1.49
C LEU A 156 -3.67 17.54 -0.19
N CYS A 157 -2.90 16.46 -0.20
CA CYS A 157 -2.67 15.65 1.00
C CYS A 157 -1.84 16.41 2.07
N ARG A 158 -0.79 17.12 1.65
CA ARG A 158 0.04 17.91 2.56
C ARG A 158 -0.77 19.01 3.22
N ASP A 159 -1.51 19.77 2.43
CA ASP A 159 -2.27 20.94 2.90
C ASP A 159 -3.44 20.53 3.82
N ALA A 160 -3.99 19.34 3.61
CA ALA A 160 -5.00 18.74 4.50
C ALA A 160 -4.40 18.14 5.79
N GLY A 161 -3.08 18.04 5.92
CA GLY A 161 -2.42 17.46 7.09
C GLY A 161 -2.43 15.94 7.14
N VAL A 162 -2.40 15.27 5.98
CA VAL A 162 -2.27 13.80 5.91
C VAL A 162 -0.96 13.37 6.56
N ALA A 163 -1.03 12.41 7.49
CA ALA A 163 0.13 11.98 8.28
C ALA A 163 1.13 11.14 7.47
N ARG A 164 0.68 10.42 6.43
CA ARG A 164 1.53 9.49 5.66
C ARG A 164 0.97 9.24 4.27
N LEU A 165 1.87 9.13 3.29
CA LEU A 165 1.53 8.66 1.94
C LEU A 165 2.04 7.25 1.68
N LEU A 166 1.33 6.53 0.79
CA LEU A 166 1.82 5.37 0.08
C LEU A 166 1.83 5.72 -1.41
N CYS A 167 3.01 5.89 -2.00
CA CYS A 167 3.16 6.17 -3.42
C CYS A 167 3.44 4.89 -4.20
N THR A 168 2.56 4.55 -5.17
CA THR A 168 2.73 3.39 -6.03
C THR A 168 3.08 3.82 -7.45
N ALA A 169 4.23 3.38 -7.97
CA ALA A 169 4.56 3.48 -9.38
C ALA A 169 3.89 2.31 -10.13
N ILE A 170 2.68 2.53 -10.69
CA ILE A 170 1.85 1.45 -11.27
C ILE A 170 2.58 0.72 -12.40
N GLU A 171 3.28 1.44 -13.28
CA GLU A 171 4.03 0.84 -14.40
C GLU A 171 5.18 -0.06 -13.94
N ARG A 172 5.61 0.08 -12.70
CA ARG A 172 6.65 -0.77 -12.08
C ARG A 172 6.06 -1.89 -11.23
N ASP A 173 4.78 -1.77 -10.84
CA ASP A 173 4.20 -2.76 -9.92
C ASP A 173 4.12 -4.15 -10.54
N GLY A 174 4.52 -5.14 -9.75
CA GLY A 174 4.57 -6.52 -10.19
C GLY A 174 5.67 -6.86 -11.22
N THR A 175 6.45 -5.90 -11.75
CA THR A 175 7.42 -6.14 -12.84
C THR A 175 8.81 -6.56 -12.38
N MET A 176 9.21 -6.25 -11.14
CA MET A 176 10.58 -6.41 -10.64
C MET A 176 11.64 -5.71 -11.52
N SER A 177 11.30 -4.56 -12.10
CA SER A 177 12.19 -3.79 -12.98
C SER A 177 13.02 -2.71 -12.25
N GLY A 178 12.85 -2.59 -10.93
CA GLY A 178 13.38 -1.54 -10.08
C GLY A 178 12.33 -0.46 -9.80
N PRO A 179 12.40 0.21 -8.62
CA PRO A 179 11.49 1.30 -8.26
C PRO A 179 11.69 2.52 -9.16
N ASP A 180 10.66 3.35 -9.23
CA ASP A 180 10.74 4.65 -9.90
C ASP A 180 11.31 5.69 -8.92
N LEU A 181 12.64 5.82 -8.90
CA LEU A 181 13.34 6.70 -7.97
C LEU A 181 13.05 8.19 -8.23
N GLU A 182 12.79 8.58 -9.48
CA GLU A 182 12.49 9.96 -9.85
C GLU A 182 11.13 10.38 -9.29
N LEU A 183 10.10 9.54 -9.50
CA LEU A 183 8.78 9.75 -8.91
C LEU A 183 8.85 9.82 -7.39
N MET A 184 9.56 8.88 -6.76
CA MET A 184 9.66 8.79 -5.30
C MET A 184 10.38 9.99 -4.68
N ASP A 185 11.50 10.44 -5.25
CA ASP A 185 12.24 11.64 -4.80
C ASP A 185 11.35 12.89 -4.92
N ARG A 186 10.63 13.05 -6.03
CA ARG A 186 9.69 14.14 -6.25
C ARG A 186 8.58 14.18 -5.20
N VAL A 187 7.96 13.03 -4.89
CA VAL A 187 6.90 12.93 -3.88
C VAL A 187 7.43 13.23 -2.48
N VAL A 188 8.59 12.67 -2.09
CA VAL A 188 9.21 12.91 -0.78
C VAL A 188 9.50 14.40 -0.57
N ARG A 189 10.12 15.06 -1.54
CA ARG A 189 10.47 16.49 -1.46
C ARG A 189 9.24 17.39 -1.37
N ARG A 190 8.14 16.99 -2.02
CA ARG A 190 6.93 17.81 -2.08
C ARG A 190 6.03 17.62 -0.88
N PHE A 191 5.92 16.39 -0.38
CA PHE A 191 5.08 16.06 0.77
C PHE A 191 5.67 16.53 2.11
N GLU A 192 7.00 16.48 2.23
CA GLU A 192 7.75 16.84 3.46
C GLU A 192 7.34 16.03 4.70
N GLY A 193 6.82 14.83 4.50
CA GLY A 193 6.34 13.91 5.53
C GLY A 193 6.70 12.44 5.22
N PRO A 194 6.26 11.50 6.06
CA PRO A 194 6.51 10.08 5.86
C PRO A 194 5.89 9.54 4.56
N VAL A 195 6.71 8.98 3.67
CA VAL A 195 6.28 8.34 2.42
C VAL A 195 6.74 6.89 2.38
N LEU A 196 5.80 5.99 2.08
CA LEU A 196 6.06 4.59 1.74
C LEU A 196 6.09 4.45 0.22
N ALA A 197 7.01 3.65 -0.32
CA ALA A 197 7.06 3.34 -1.74
C ALA A 197 6.43 1.98 -2.05
N ALA A 198 5.79 1.84 -3.21
CA ALA A 198 5.38 0.57 -3.79
C ALA A 198 5.67 0.51 -5.29
N GLY A 199 5.85 -0.71 -5.81
CA GLY A 199 6.11 -0.97 -7.22
C GLY A 199 7.59 -1.14 -7.57
N GLY A 200 7.91 -2.24 -8.26
CA GLY A 200 9.20 -2.49 -8.90
C GLY A 200 10.34 -3.04 -8.05
N VAL A 201 10.28 -2.98 -6.73
CA VAL A 201 11.37 -3.43 -5.84
C VAL A 201 11.74 -4.90 -6.11
N ARG A 202 13.05 -5.17 -6.28
CA ARG A 202 13.60 -6.50 -6.62
C ARG A 202 14.79 -6.92 -5.77
N SER A 203 15.48 -5.96 -5.11
CA SER A 203 16.74 -6.23 -4.43
C SER A 203 16.98 -5.34 -3.21
N GLN A 204 17.96 -5.71 -2.39
CA GLN A 204 18.47 -4.89 -1.28
C GLN A 204 19.04 -3.55 -1.75
N ALA A 205 19.65 -3.51 -2.95
CA ALA A 205 20.16 -2.28 -3.54
C ALA A 205 19.01 -1.29 -3.83
N ASP A 206 17.86 -1.78 -4.30
CA ASP A 206 16.68 -0.95 -4.54
C ASP A 206 16.16 -0.37 -3.21
N LEU A 207 16.10 -1.16 -2.12
CA LEU A 207 15.72 -0.69 -0.79
C LEU A 207 16.70 0.38 -0.27
N GLY A 208 18.01 0.16 -0.48
CA GLY A 208 19.04 1.15 -0.15
C GLY A 208 18.88 2.46 -0.90
N ALA A 209 18.54 2.41 -2.20
CA ALA A 209 18.29 3.60 -3.01
C ALA A 209 17.05 4.37 -2.54
N LEU A 210 15.95 3.67 -2.23
CA LEU A 210 14.73 4.28 -1.67
C LEU A 210 14.99 4.95 -0.32
N ALA A 211 15.75 4.29 0.56
CA ALA A 211 16.12 4.86 1.85
C ALA A 211 17.02 6.11 1.70
N ALA A 212 17.94 6.12 0.72
CA ALA A 212 18.85 7.23 0.49
C ALA A 212 18.12 8.52 0.05
N ILE A 213 16.97 8.43 -0.59
CA ILE A 213 16.12 9.57 -0.97
C ILE A 213 15.11 9.97 0.11
N GLY A 214 15.16 9.35 1.30
CA GLY A 214 14.40 9.78 2.47
C GLY A 214 13.03 9.12 2.66
N LEU A 215 12.74 8.02 1.96
CA LEU A 215 11.51 7.27 2.20
C LEU A 215 11.49 6.60 3.58
N GLU A 216 10.31 6.54 4.20
CA GLU A 216 10.10 5.82 5.47
C GLU A 216 10.24 4.30 5.28
N GLY A 217 9.83 3.78 4.13
CA GLY A 217 9.87 2.35 3.86
C GLY A 217 9.38 1.97 2.47
N ALA A 218 9.34 0.66 2.22
CA ALA A 218 8.81 0.10 0.98
C ALA A 218 7.83 -1.05 1.25
N VAL A 219 6.72 -1.04 0.51
CA VAL A 219 5.75 -2.14 0.44
C VAL A 219 6.20 -3.10 -0.66
N VAL A 220 6.48 -4.35 -0.30
CA VAL A 220 7.10 -5.33 -1.19
C VAL A 220 6.29 -6.62 -1.23
N GLY A 221 5.81 -6.98 -2.41
CA GLY A 221 5.04 -8.21 -2.63
C GLY A 221 5.84 -9.26 -3.41
N ARG A 222 5.93 -9.10 -4.74
CA ARG A 222 6.47 -10.11 -5.67
C ARG A 222 7.88 -10.58 -5.31
N ALA A 223 8.78 -9.68 -4.98
CA ALA A 223 10.15 -10.03 -4.65
C ALA A 223 10.27 -10.96 -3.41
N LEU A 224 9.34 -10.84 -2.45
CA LEU A 224 9.28 -11.73 -1.28
C LEU A 224 8.63 -13.09 -1.59
N LEU A 225 7.74 -13.14 -2.59
CA LEU A 225 7.14 -14.41 -3.04
C LEU A 225 8.10 -15.25 -3.87
N GLU A 226 8.94 -14.62 -4.70
CA GLU A 226 9.79 -15.30 -5.68
C GLU A 226 11.22 -15.53 -5.20
N GLN A 227 11.68 -14.81 -4.17
CA GLN A 227 13.09 -14.83 -3.79
C GLN A 227 13.32 -15.10 -2.30
N SER A 228 14.10 -16.17 -2.05
CA SER A 228 14.82 -16.35 -0.78
C SER A 228 15.87 -15.25 -0.49
N LYS A 229 16.19 -14.40 -1.45
CA LYS A 229 17.26 -13.38 -1.38
C LYS A 229 16.91 -12.11 -0.57
N LEU A 230 15.63 -11.81 -0.35
CA LEU A 230 15.18 -10.72 0.52
C LEU A 230 14.79 -11.20 1.93
N GLN A 231 14.76 -12.53 2.17
CA GLN A 231 14.32 -13.13 3.43
C GLN A 231 15.38 -13.14 4.54
N ASN A 232 16.60 -12.71 4.28
CA ASN A 232 17.71 -12.65 5.25
C ASN A 232 17.97 -11.21 5.75
N VAL A 233 16.91 -10.45 6.04
CA VAL A 233 17.00 -9.12 6.64
C VAL A 233 16.31 -9.09 7.98
#